data_16f4006885e14a217ff417061af45695
#
_entry.id   16f4006885e14a217ff417061af45695
#
_cell.length_a   1.000
_cell.length_b   1.000
_cell.length_c   1.000
_cell.angle_alpha   90.00
_cell.angle_beta   90.00
_cell.angle_gamma   90.00
#
_symmetry.space_group_name_H-M   'P 1'
#
loop_
_entity.id
_entity.type
_entity.pdbx_description
1 polymer ?
#
loop_
_entity_poly.entity_id
_entity_poly.type
_entity_poly.pdbx_seq_one_letter_code
_entity_poly.pdbx_strand_id
1 'polypeptide(L)'
;MSEFNRFKEKTAVAIITCNREEFLHKALSSIDKDSVGEIFIINAGGHLKDKPEGVKVIQCNRNPTVVGIAKNIALREMKKNGYEFLFLMEDDVRVKDNKVFQKYIETAIDSGLWAGQLSYGVHGGIGGGNVSPDGTPLKRLTVQYTKNKVDLYRNSFHAFVLYHANTLNHIGYLSENYLNAAEHLDHYLTAYLKSLGCNYWYFPDIENSFEYLEDIDENHGSSVIRNSKEFTSNFSTSWGIFKDKYNYYPHEVTDSSIEEVQERLNFLERNYSQKALLENIVDK
;
A
#
# COMPACT_ATOMS: atom_id res chain seq x y z
N MET A 1 16.25 -13.22 21.59
CA MET A 1 15.78 -12.08 20.76
C MET A 1 14.28 -12.05 20.86
N SER A 2 13.69 -10.88 21.19
CA SER A 2 12.22 -10.76 21.18
C SER A 2 11.71 -10.92 19.74
N GLU A 3 10.48 -11.42 19.54
CA GLU A 3 9.85 -11.49 18.19
C GLU A 3 9.92 -10.14 17.46
N PHE A 4 9.88 -9.05 18.19
CA PHE A 4 10.03 -7.68 17.69
C PHE A 4 11.34 -7.45 16.91
N ASN A 5 12.49 -7.89 17.42
CA ASN A 5 13.78 -7.73 16.74
C ASN A 5 13.87 -8.55 15.43
N ARG A 6 13.11 -9.63 15.32
CA ARG A 6 13.08 -10.47 14.12
C ARG A 6 12.44 -9.77 12.94
N PHE A 7 11.37 -9.01 13.15
CA PHE A 7 10.67 -8.29 12.07
C PHE A 7 11.41 -7.02 11.66
N LYS A 8 11.96 -6.27 12.61
CA LYS A 8 12.70 -5.04 12.36
C LYS A 8 13.77 -5.22 11.28
N GLU A 9 14.69 -6.14 11.49
CA GLU A 9 15.85 -6.36 10.60
C GLU A 9 15.44 -6.79 9.18
N LYS A 10 14.23 -7.30 9.01
CA LYS A 10 13.67 -7.78 7.74
C LYS A 10 12.71 -6.80 7.09
N THR A 11 12.48 -5.66 7.71
CA THR A 11 11.51 -4.66 7.27
C THR A 11 12.21 -3.48 6.61
N ALA A 12 11.74 -3.09 5.43
CA ALA A 12 12.13 -1.83 4.80
C ALA A 12 10.93 -0.95 4.51
N VAL A 13 11.14 0.36 4.59
CA VAL A 13 10.16 1.39 4.24
C VAL A 13 10.69 2.22 3.09
N ALA A 14 9.91 2.43 2.05
CA ALA A 14 10.23 3.38 1.00
C ALA A 14 9.23 4.54 1.00
N ILE A 15 9.70 5.76 1.23
CA ILE A 15 8.91 6.98 1.10
C ILE A 15 9.01 7.48 -0.33
N ILE A 16 7.86 7.61 -0.98
CA ILE A 16 7.74 8.09 -2.35
C ILE A 16 7.35 9.55 -2.32
N THR A 17 8.16 10.41 -2.95
CA THR A 17 7.94 11.86 -2.99
C THR A 17 8.10 12.42 -4.39
N CYS A 18 7.38 13.51 -4.66
CA CYS A 18 7.49 14.27 -5.91
C CYS A 18 7.31 15.76 -5.65
N ASN A 19 8.42 16.51 -5.62
CA ASN A 19 8.44 17.97 -5.44
C ASN A 19 7.73 18.48 -4.16
N ARG A 20 7.71 17.67 -3.09
CA ARG A 20 7.06 17.99 -1.81
C ARG A 20 8.02 17.77 -0.63
N GLU A 21 9.16 18.48 -0.62
CA GLU A 21 10.21 18.27 0.39
C GLU A 21 9.71 18.45 1.83
N GLU A 22 8.82 19.43 2.07
CA GLU A 22 8.26 19.66 3.40
C GLU A 22 7.46 18.43 3.91
N PHE A 23 6.66 17.82 3.04
CA PHE A 23 5.92 16.60 3.36
C PHE A 23 6.87 15.43 3.58
N LEU A 24 7.85 15.26 2.69
CA LEU A 24 8.89 14.25 2.84
C LEU A 24 9.58 14.33 4.20
N HIS A 25 9.97 15.53 4.64
CA HIS A 25 10.63 15.69 5.94
C HIS A 25 9.70 15.35 7.11
N LYS A 26 8.42 15.73 7.04
CA LYS A 26 7.42 15.36 8.05
C LYS A 26 7.20 13.85 8.11
N ALA A 27 7.03 13.21 6.96
CA ALA A 27 6.88 11.76 6.85
C ALA A 27 8.12 11.03 7.38
N LEU A 28 9.31 11.41 6.93
CA LEU A 28 10.56 10.78 7.33
C LEU A 28 10.84 10.95 8.83
N SER A 29 10.63 12.15 9.39
CA SER A 29 10.88 12.41 10.82
C SER A 29 9.90 11.69 11.74
N SER A 30 8.79 11.19 11.23
CA SER A 30 7.80 10.42 11.99
C SER A 30 8.17 8.95 12.17
N ILE A 31 9.13 8.44 11.37
CA ILE A 31 9.56 7.06 11.44
C ILE A 31 10.74 6.94 12.40
N ASP A 32 10.56 6.18 13.47
CA ASP A 32 11.66 5.77 14.31
C ASP A 32 12.53 4.75 13.56
N LYS A 33 13.80 5.12 13.31
CA LYS A 33 14.79 4.27 12.62
C LYS A 33 15.04 2.95 13.36
N ASP A 34 14.70 2.91 14.64
CA ASP A 34 14.81 1.68 15.43
C ASP A 34 13.60 0.74 15.28
N SER A 35 12.54 1.14 14.58
CA SER A 35 11.38 0.29 14.32
C SER A 35 11.46 -0.49 13.00
N VAL A 36 12.40 -0.16 12.11
CA VAL A 36 12.58 -0.79 10.79
C VAL A 36 14.06 -1.02 10.48
N GLY A 37 14.36 -1.92 9.54
CA GLY A 37 15.75 -2.24 9.14
C GLY A 37 16.37 -1.17 8.27
N GLU A 38 15.62 -0.61 7.30
CA GLU A 38 16.11 0.46 6.42
C GLU A 38 14.98 1.35 5.91
N ILE A 39 15.33 2.62 5.65
CA ILE A 39 14.43 3.58 5.01
C ILE A 39 15.05 4.03 3.69
N PHE A 40 14.27 3.97 2.62
CA PHE A 40 14.61 4.48 1.29
C PHE A 40 13.73 5.69 0.97
N ILE A 41 14.27 6.62 0.19
CA ILE A 41 13.48 7.69 -0.43
C ILE A 41 13.52 7.48 -1.94
N ILE A 42 12.35 7.39 -2.56
CA ILE A 42 12.21 7.39 -4.02
C ILE A 42 11.74 8.77 -4.44
N ASN A 43 12.67 9.54 -4.99
CA ASN A 43 12.36 10.89 -5.46
C ASN A 43 11.92 10.85 -6.93
N ALA A 44 10.64 11.07 -7.15
CA ALA A 44 10.00 11.12 -8.46
C ALA A 44 9.95 12.54 -9.06
N GLY A 45 10.41 13.53 -8.31
CA GLY A 45 10.45 14.94 -8.72
C GLY A 45 11.84 15.43 -9.11
N GLY A 46 12.04 16.74 -9.01
CA GLY A 46 13.33 17.40 -9.16
C GLY A 46 14.35 17.00 -8.09
N HIS A 47 15.55 17.51 -8.16
CA HIS A 47 16.54 17.25 -7.11
C HIS A 47 16.08 17.80 -5.76
N LEU A 48 16.25 17.01 -4.70
CA LEU A 48 16.03 17.47 -3.34
C LEU A 48 17.07 18.55 -2.98
N LYS A 49 16.61 19.66 -2.43
CA LYS A 49 17.49 20.74 -1.94
C LYS A 49 18.21 20.29 -0.68
N ASP A 50 17.45 19.69 0.24
CA ASP A 50 17.93 19.17 1.50
C ASP A 50 17.86 17.64 1.50
N LYS A 51 18.98 17.01 1.12
CA LYS A 51 19.07 15.55 1.14
C LYS A 51 19.17 15.06 2.57
N PRO A 52 18.24 14.21 3.05
CA PRO A 52 18.30 13.68 4.41
C PRO A 52 19.57 12.85 4.65
N GLU A 53 20.26 13.15 5.77
CA GLU A 53 21.49 12.46 6.13
C GLU A 53 21.21 11.02 6.57
N GLY A 54 22.08 10.10 6.14
CA GLY A 54 21.99 8.68 6.51
C GLY A 54 20.83 7.92 5.89
N VAL A 55 20.09 8.51 4.93
CA VAL A 55 18.99 7.84 4.22
C VAL A 55 19.33 7.72 2.74
N LYS A 56 19.12 6.55 2.17
CA LYS A 56 19.35 6.30 0.76
C LYS A 56 18.27 6.97 -0.10
N VAL A 57 18.69 7.91 -0.95
CA VAL A 57 17.80 8.57 -1.92
C VAL A 57 18.04 7.99 -3.30
N ILE A 58 16.99 7.51 -3.95
CA ILE A 58 16.98 6.99 -5.30
C ILE A 58 16.19 7.93 -6.19
N GLN A 59 16.85 8.53 -7.17
CA GLN A 59 16.22 9.43 -8.13
C GLN A 59 15.52 8.62 -9.22
N CYS A 60 14.24 8.88 -9.43
CA CYS A 60 13.52 8.37 -10.59
C CYS A 60 13.81 9.25 -11.81
N ASN A 61 14.55 8.70 -12.78
CA ASN A 61 15.03 9.45 -13.97
C ASN A 61 14.04 9.37 -15.16
N ARG A 62 12.74 9.18 -14.92
CA ARG A 62 11.72 9.17 -15.97
C ARG A 62 10.88 10.43 -15.93
N ASN A 63 10.59 11.01 -17.08
CA ASN A 63 9.72 12.17 -17.23
C ASN A 63 8.69 11.91 -18.36
N PRO A 64 7.37 11.98 -18.11
CA PRO A 64 6.77 12.20 -16.80
C PRO A 64 6.95 11.00 -15.85
N THR A 65 7.14 11.29 -14.57
CA THR A 65 7.22 10.23 -13.58
C THR A 65 5.83 9.72 -13.28
N VAL A 66 5.65 8.43 -13.44
CA VAL A 66 4.41 7.72 -13.13
C VAL A 66 4.56 7.08 -11.75
N VAL A 67 3.58 7.23 -10.88
CA VAL A 67 3.64 6.76 -9.48
C VAL A 67 3.91 5.25 -9.40
N GLY A 68 3.34 4.46 -10.30
CA GLY A 68 3.60 3.02 -10.39
C GLY A 68 5.07 2.68 -10.65
N ILE A 69 5.79 3.50 -11.46
CA ILE A 69 7.22 3.34 -11.71
C ILE A 69 8.02 3.60 -10.42
N ALA A 70 7.70 4.68 -9.70
CA ALA A 70 8.38 5.01 -8.45
C ALA A 70 8.16 3.91 -7.39
N LYS A 71 6.92 3.43 -7.24
CA LYS A 71 6.57 2.29 -6.36
C LYS A 71 7.35 1.02 -6.75
N ASN A 72 7.47 0.72 -8.05
CA ASN A 72 8.22 -0.44 -8.52
C ASN A 72 9.74 -0.33 -8.27
N ILE A 73 10.31 0.87 -8.42
CA ILE A 73 11.72 1.11 -8.07
C ILE A 73 11.93 0.79 -6.59
N ALA A 74 11.03 1.28 -5.72
CA ALA A 74 11.06 1.00 -4.29
C ALA A 74 11.03 -0.50 -3.99
N LEU A 75 10.02 -1.20 -4.52
CA LEU A 75 9.84 -2.64 -4.29
C LEU A 75 11.04 -3.46 -4.78
N ARG A 76 11.59 -3.14 -5.97
CA ARG A 76 12.77 -3.81 -6.51
C ARG A 76 14.00 -3.58 -5.64
N GLU A 77 14.21 -2.34 -5.19
CA GLU A 77 15.37 -1.99 -4.38
C GLU A 77 15.32 -2.66 -3.01
N MET A 78 14.19 -2.58 -2.32
CA MET A 78 14.03 -3.22 -1.01
C MET A 78 14.21 -4.74 -1.12
N LYS A 79 13.61 -5.38 -2.14
CA LYS A 79 13.78 -6.82 -2.39
C LYS A 79 15.22 -7.19 -2.74
N LYS A 80 15.92 -6.40 -3.58
CA LYS A 80 17.32 -6.61 -3.95
C LYS A 80 18.24 -6.58 -2.73
N ASN A 81 17.92 -5.77 -1.72
CA ASN A 81 18.67 -5.67 -0.48
C ASN A 81 18.28 -6.77 0.56
N GLY A 82 17.39 -7.70 0.20
CA GLY A 82 17.06 -8.87 1.00
C GLY A 82 15.97 -8.64 2.05
N TYR A 83 15.23 -7.56 1.98
CA TYR A 83 14.12 -7.31 2.88
C TYR A 83 12.93 -8.21 2.55
N GLU A 84 12.27 -8.72 3.59
CA GLU A 84 11.14 -9.62 3.52
C GLU A 84 9.81 -8.86 3.54
N PHE A 85 9.71 -7.84 4.42
CA PHE A 85 8.55 -6.97 4.59
C PHE A 85 8.83 -5.61 3.98
N LEU A 86 8.03 -5.25 2.99
CA LEU A 86 8.26 -4.08 2.15
C LEU A 86 7.09 -3.10 2.31
N PHE A 87 7.33 -1.96 2.97
CA PHE A 87 6.33 -0.91 3.09
C PHE A 87 6.54 0.16 2.03
N LEU A 88 5.51 0.45 1.25
CA LEU A 88 5.44 1.68 0.47
C LEU A 88 4.67 2.72 1.26
N MET A 89 5.20 3.94 1.32
CA MET A 89 4.60 5.06 2.01
C MET A 89 4.68 6.30 1.11
N GLU A 90 3.58 7.01 0.93
CA GLU A 90 3.58 8.31 0.24
C GLU A 90 3.97 9.41 1.23
N ASP A 91 4.49 10.52 0.73
CA ASP A 91 5.04 11.59 1.55
C ASP A 91 3.98 12.40 2.32
N ASP A 92 2.69 12.19 2.03
CA ASP A 92 1.55 12.79 2.74
C ASP A 92 0.98 11.93 3.89
N VAL A 93 1.61 10.81 4.19
CA VAL A 93 1.30 10.00 5.36
C VAL A 93 2.34 10.24 6.47
N ARG A 94 1.90 10.33 7.71
CA ARG A 94 2.74 10.40 8.90
C ARG A 94 2.45 9.24 9.83
N VAL A 95 3.51 8.67 10.41
CA VAL A 95 3.42 7.64 11.45
C VAL A 95 3.24 8.33 12.81
N LYS A 96 2.14 8.03 13.51
CA LYS A 96 1.84 8.51 14.87
C LYS A 96 2.41 7.56 15.93
N ASP A 97 2.34 6.25 15.65
CA ASP A 97 2.91 5.21 16.50
C ASP A 97 3.65 4.18 15.63
N ASN A 98 4.94 4.04 15.86
CA ASN A 98 5.83 3.17 15.11
C ASN A 98 5.56 1.67 15.30
N LYS A 99 4.68 1.28 16.22
CA LYS A 99 4.14 -0.08 16.28
C LYS A 99 3.32 -0.47 15.04
N VAL A 100 2.97 0.49 14.19
CA VAL A 100 2.23 0.27 12.95
C VAL A 100 2.88 -0.79 12.07
N PHE A 101 4.20 -0.75 11.91
CA PHE A 101 4.92 -1.71 11.07
C PHE A 101 4.74 -3.15 11.59
N GLN A 102 4.94 -3.35 12.88
CA GLN A 102 4.68 -4.64 13.52
C GLN A 102 3.21 -5.05 13.38
N LYS A 103 2.28 -4.11 13.61
CA LYS A 103 0.84 -4.39 13.56
C LYS A 103 0.38 -4.86 12.16
N TYR A 104 0.87 -4.22 11.08
CA TYR A 104 0.60 -4.67 9.71
C TYR A 104 1.16 -6.07 9.44
N ILE A 105 2.41 -6.34 9.87
CA ILE A 105 3.05 -7.65 9.69
C ILE A 105 2.29 -8.73 10.47
N GLU A 106 1.96 -8.51 11.73
CA GLU A 106 1.21 -9.45 12.57
C GLU A 106 -0.20 -9.72 12.01
N THR A 107 -0.86 -8.68 11.49
CA THR A 107 -2.17 -8.82 10.84
C THR A 107 -2.06 -9.63 9.56
N ALA A 108 -1.02 -9.41 8.74
CA ALA A 108 -0.77 -10.21 7.54
C ALA A 108 -0.46 -11.69 7.89
N ILE A 109 0.31 -11.93 8.96
CA ILE A 109 0.59 -13.28 9.49
C ILE A 109 -0.70 -14.02 9.85
N ASP A 110 -1.63 -13.33 10.53
CA ASP A 110 -2.90 -13.93 10.94
C ASP A 110 -3.84 -14.15 9.76
N SER A 111 -3.95 -13.18 8.86
CA SER A 111 -4.98 -13.12 7.81
C SER A 111 -4.57 -13.74 6.48
N GLY A 112 -3.28 -13.87 6.21
CA GLY A 112 -2.75 -14.28 4.90
C GLY A 112 -2.78 -13.17 3.83
N LEU A 113 -2.96 -11.91 4.20
CA LEU A 113 -3.07 -10.76 3.28
C LEU A 113 -1.71 -10.11 3.00
N TRP A 114 -0.85 -10.79 2.23
CA TRP A 114 0.53 -10.36 1.98
C TRP A 114 0.77 -9.61 0.67
N ALA A 115 -0.16 -9.67 -0.26
CA ALA A 115 0.06 -9.27 -1.65
C ALA A 115 -0.21 -7.77 -1.91
N GLY A 116 0.21 -6.87 -1.04
CA GLY A 116 -0.09 -5.45 -1.14
C GLY A 116 -1.57 -5.13 -0.92
N GLN A 117 -2.23 -5.99 -0.13
CA GLN A 117 -3.66 -5.85 0.16
C GLN A 117 -3.91 -4.99 1.40
N LEU A 118 -3.13 -5.20 2.47
CA LEU A 118 -3.24 -4.38 3.68
C LEU A 118 -2.68 -2.99 3.39
N SER A 119 -3.58 -2.00 3.37
CA SER A 119 -3.24 -0.60 3.10
C SER A 119 -4.08 0.36 3.92
N TYR A 120 -3.55 1.54 4.22
CA TYR A 120 -4.20 2.59 5.00
C TYR A 120 -5.55 3.00 4.37
N GLY A 121 -6.64 2.48 4.93
CA GLY A 121 -7.97 2.51 4.33
C GLY A 121 -8.69 3.84 4.46
N VAL A 122 -8.34 4.70 5.43
CA VAL A 122 -8.98 6.00 5.66
C VAL A 122 -8.19 7.17 5.09
N HIS A 123 -7.14 6.90 4.30
CA HIS A 123 -6.37 7.92 3.61
C HIS A 123 -7.24 8.85 2.76
N GLY A 124 -6.89 10.14 2.74
CA GLY A 124 -7.65 11.17 2.04
C GLY A 124 -8.90 11.64 2.81
N GLY A 125 -9.11 11.17 4.03
CA GLY A 125 -10.20 11.60 4.90
C GLY A 125 -11.57 11.50 4.23
N ILE A 126 -12.41 12.53 4.40
CA ILE A 126 -13.75 12.61 3.78
C ILE A 126 -13.64 12.54 2.24
N GLY A 127 -12.63 13.19 1.64
CA GLY A 127 -12.41 13.18 0.20
C GLY A 127 -12.07 11.81 -0.37
N GLY A 128 -11.53 10.90 0.45
CA GLY A 128 -11.26 9.51 0.12
C GLY A 128 -12.50 8.61 0.07
N GLY A 129 -13.61 9.06 0.70
CA GLY A 129 -14.89 8.35 0.68
C GLY A 129 -14.99 7.14 1.62
N ASN A 130 -13.98 6.91 2.47
CA ASN A 130 -14.00 5.89 3.53
C ASN A 130 -14.19 6.49 4.93
N VAL A 131 -14.43 7.80 4.99
CA VAL A 131 -14.68 8.55 6.22
C VAL A 131 -15.94 9.38 6.05
N SER A 132 -16.82 9.35 7.03
CA SER A 132 -18.04 10.17 7.07
C SER A 132 -17.73 11.63 7.41
N PRO A 133 -18.67 12.57 7.22
CA PRO A 133 -18.48 13.99 7.53
C PRO A 133 -18.15 14.30 9.01
N ASP A 134 -18.50 13.40 9.92
CA ASP A 134 -18.18 13.51 11.35
C ASP A 134 -16.83 12.87 11.73
N GLY A 135 -16.07 12.39 10.74
CA GLY A 135 -14.77 11.76 10.94
C GLY A 135 -14.81 10.26 11.24
N THR A 136 -16.00 9.64 11.22
CA THR A 136 -16.14 8.20 11.51
C THR A 136 -15.72 7.35 10.30
N PRO A 137 -14.82 6.34 10.46
CA PRO A 137 -14.47 5.41 9.38
C PRO A 137 -15.67 4.59 8.90
N LEU A 138 -15.89 4.56 7.59
CA LEU A 138 -16.98 3.84 6.92
C LEU A 138 -16.55 2.41 6.55
N LYS A 139 -16.42 1.55 7.55
CA LYS A 139 -16.07 0.15 7.37
C LYS A 139 -17.25 -0.63 6.76
N ARG A 140 -17.00 -1.43 5.74
CA ARG A 140 -17.99 -2.36 5.17
C ARG A 140 -18.14 -3.62 6.03
N LEU A 141 -17.03 -4.10 6.56
CA LEU A 141 -16.96 -5.31 7.39
C LEU A 141 -15.72 -5.22 8.27
N THR A 142 -15.80 -5.79 9.47
CA THR A 142 -14.62 -6.08 10.32
C THR A 142 -14.56 -7.58 10.53
N VAL A 143 -13.41 -8.20 10.25
CA VAL A 143 -13.19 -9.63 10.39
C VAL A 143 -12.21 -9.90 11.51
N GLN A 144 -12.60 -10.78 12.45
CA GLN A 144 -11.75 -11.22 13.55
C GLN A 144 -10.93 -12.43 13.13
N TYR A 145 -9.62 -12.35 13.29
CA TYR A 145 -8.68 -13.47 13.22
C TYR A 145 -8.25 -13.90 14.62
N THR A 146 -7.30 -14.82 14.72
CA THR A 146 -6.86 -15.35 16.01
C THR A 146 -6.37 -14.28 16.98
N LYS A 147 -5.59 -13.31 16.51
CA LYS A 147 -4.99 -12.25 17.34
C LYS A 147 -5.35 -10.84 16.87
N ASN A 148 -5.66 -10.66 15.61
CA ASN A 148 -5.82 -9.37 14.99
C ASN A 148 -7.21 -9.25 14.34
N LYS A 149 -7.59 -8.02 13.99
CA LYS A 149 -8.76 -7.74 13.17
C LYS A 149 -8.36 -7.02 11.90
N VAL A 150 -9.15 -7.21 10.87
CA VAL A 150 -9.05 -6.54 9.58
C VAL A 150 -10.32 -5.77 9.34
N ASP A 151 -10.18 -4.48 9.09
CA ASP A 151 -11.26 -3.61 8.63
C ASP A 151 -11.28 -3.57 7.10
N LEU A 152 -12.44 -3.68 6.50
CA LEU A 152 -12.63 -3.69 5.05
C LEU A 152 -13.38 -2.45 4.60
N TYR A 153 -12.82 -1.75 3.61
CA TYR A 153 -13.32 -0.49 3.08
C TYR A 153 -13.77 -0.58 1.62
N ARG A 154 -14.57 0.39 1.19
CA ARG A 154 -15.05 0.48 -0.20
C ARG A 154 -13.97 0.95 -1.18
N ASN A 155 -13.12 1.88 -0.76
CA ASN A 155 -12.11 2.48 -1.61
C ASN A 155 -10.72 2.04 -1.15
N SER A 156 -9.79 1.88 -2.11
CA SER A 156 -8.40 1.52 -1.86
C SER A 156 -7.48 2.71 -2.08
N PHE A 157 -6.49 2.81 -1.21
CA PHE A 157 -5.41 3.78 -1.31
C PHE A 157 -4.09 3.05 -1.06
N HIS A 158 -3.08 3.29 -1.87
CA HIS A 158 -1.74 2.73 -1.67
C HIS A 158 -0.78 3.77 -1.08
N ALA A 159 -1.30 4.66 -0.20
CA ALA A 159 -0.51 5.68 0.46
C ALA A 159 0.38 5.12 1.59
N PHE A 160 -0.07 4.04 2.23
CA PHE A 160 0.74 3.21 3.13
C PHE A 160 0.29 1.76 2.95
N VAL A 161 1.19 0.90 2.47
CA VAL A 161 0.83 -0.48 2.10
C VAL A 161 1.96 -1.45 2.36
N LEU A 162 1.60 -2.65 2.87
CA LEU A 162 2.53 -3.76 3.11
C LEU A 162 2.58 -4.73 1.92
N TYR A 163 3.80 -5.08 1.51
CA TYR A 163 4.11 -6.20 0.63
C TYR A 163 5.04 -7.21 1.31
N HIS A 164 4.86 -8.47 0.99
CA HIS A 164 5.86 -9.50 1.28
C HIS A 164 6.67 -9.81 0.02
N ALA A 165 8.01 -9.88 0.15
CA ALA A 165 8.90 -10.02 -1.00
C ALA A 165 8.58 -11.24 -1.90
N ASN A 166 8.17 -12.37 -1.29
CA ASN A 166 7.84 -13.57 -2.05
C ASN A 166 6.53 -13.43 -2.84
N THR A 167 5.52 -12.71 -2.31
CA THR A 167 4.25 -12.52 -3.03
C THR A 167 4.42 -11.74 -4.32
N LEU A 168 5.39 -10.82 -4.38
CA LEU A 168 5.71 -10.10 -5.61
C LEU A 168 6.16 -11.02 -6.76
N ASN A 169 6.73 -12.19 -6.47
CA ASN A 169 7.10 -13.16 -7.50
C ASN A 169 5.87 -13.74 -8.20
N HIS A 170 4.76 -13.83 -7.48
CA HIS A 170 3.52 -14.45 -7.98
C HIS A 170 2.56 -13.43 -8.59
N ILE A 171 2.39 -12.26 -7.97
CA ILE A 171 1.48 -11.22 -8.48
C ILE A 171 2.15 -10.31 -9.49
N GLY A 172 3.48 -10.18 -9.45
CA GLY A 172 4.24 -9.20 -10.22
C GLY A 172 4.28 -7.83 -9.53
N TYR A 173 4.90 -6.88 -10.20
CA TYR A 173 4.95 -5.47 -9.81
C TYR A 173 3.72 -4.72 -10.33
N LEU A 174 3.53 -3.47 -9.89
CA LEU A 174 2.48 -2.61 -10.42
C LEU A 174 2.69 -2.38 -11.93
N SER A 175 1.60 -2.25 -12.68
CA SER A 175 1.70 -1.93 -14.10
C SER A 175 2.23 -0.49 -14.28
N GLU A 176 3.27 -0.34 -15.10
CA GLU A 176 3.91 0.96 -15.39
C GLU A 176 3.22 1.70 -16.55
N ASN A 177 2.14 1.14 -17.10
CA ASN A 177 1.39 1.75 -18.20
C ASN A 177 0.35 2.78 -17.73
N TYR A 178 -0.04 2.74 -16.45
CA TYR A 178 -1.00 3.67 -15.90
C TYR A 178 -0.39 5.05 -15.64
N LEU A 179 -1.11 6.10 -15.96
CA LEU A 179 -0.67 7.48 -15.85
C LEU A 179 -1.16 8.10 -14.52
N ASN A 180 -0.61 7.64 -13.39
CA ASN A 180 -0.93 8.14 -12.04
C ASN A 180 -2.39 7.92 -11.60
N ALA A 181 -3.03 6.87 -12.10
CA ALA A 181 -4.35 6.43 -11.65
C ALA A 181 -4.53 4.94 -11.97
N ALA A 182 -5.30 4.25 -11.15
CA ALA A 182 -5.72 2.86 -11.31
C ALA A 182 -4.62 1.78 -11.25
N GLU A 183 -3.33 2.12 -11.13
CA GLU A 183 -2.23 1.14 -11.03
C GLU A 183 -2.38 0.25 -9.79
N HIS A 184 -2.83 0.81 -8.67
CA HIS A 184 -3.10 0.07 -7.45
C HIS A 184 -4.37 -0.78 -7.56
N LEU A 185 -5.42 -0.30 -8.24
CA LEU A 185 -6.65 -1.06 -8.47
C LEU A 185 -6.40 -2.26 -9.39
N ASP A 186 -5.60 -2.06 -10.44
CA ASP A 186 -5.13 -3.12 -11.34
C ASP A 186 -4.34 -4.19 -10.58
N HIS A 187 -3.41 -3.76 -9.74
CA HIS A 187 -2.60 -4.66 -8.94
C HIS A 187 -3.43 -5.43 -7.92
N TYR A 188 -4.40 -4.75 -7.28
CA TYR A 188 -5.34 -5.35 -6.36
C TYR A 188 -6.19 -6.43 -7.04
N LEU A 189 -6.77 -6.10 -8.22
CA LEU A 189 -7.57 -7.05 -8.99
C LEU A 189 -6.71 -8.22 -9.49
N THR A 190 -5.45 -7.97 -9.89
CA THR A 190 -4.50 -9.02 -10.25
C THR A 190 -4.26 -10.00 -9.11
N ALA A 191 -4.06 -9.50 -7.88
CA ALA A 191 -3.88 -10.35 -6.69
C ALA A 191 -5.14 -11.16 -6.40
N TYR A 192 -6.33 -10.56 -6.50
CA TYR A 192 -7.61 -11.25 -6.33
C TYR A 192 -7.79 -12.38 -7.35
N LEU A 193 -7.57 -12.12 -8.65
CA LEU A 193 -7.70 -13.11 -9.71
C LEU A 193 -6.70 -14.26 -9.60
N LYS A 194 -5.53 -14.02 -9.00
CA LYS A 194 -4.53 -15.05 -8.68
C LYS A 194 -4.77 -15.76 -7.34
N SER A 195 -5.89 -15.54 -6.71
CA SER A 195 -6.24 -16.10 -5.40
C SER A 195 -5.30 -15.70 -4.25
N LEU A 196 -4.60 -14.58 -4.39
CA LEU A 196 -3.68 -14.01 -3.39
C LEU A 196 -4.24 -12.77 -2.70
N GLY A 197 -5.45 -12.34 -3.02
CA GLY A 197 -6.07 -11.14 -2.50
C GLY A 197 -7.55 -11.29 -2.17
N CYS A 198 -8.06 -10.34 -1.38
CA CYS A 198 -9.46 -10.20 -1.03
C CYS A 198 -10.30 -9.77 -2.23
N ASN A 199 -11.62 -9.84 -2.11
CA ASN A 199 -12.57 -9.41 -3.13
C ASN A 199 -12.46 -7.90 -3.40
N TYR A 200 -12.63 -7.51 -4.66
CA TYR A 200 -12.71 -6.10 -5.04
C TYR A 200 -13.88 -5.44 -4.31
N TRP A 201 -13.76 -4.16 -3.96
CA TRP A 201 -14.65 -3.38 -3.11
C TRP A 201 -14.62 -3.75 -1.61
N TYR A 202 -13.73 -4.66 -1.21
CA TYR A 202 -13.47 -5.02 0.19
C TYR A 202 -11.96 -4.90 0.44
N PHE A 203 -11.48 -3.66 0.45
CA PHE A 203 -10.07 -3.33 0.57
C PHE A 203 -9.64 -3.37 2.04
N PRO A 204 -8.75 -4.30 2.41
CA PRO A 204 -8.42 -4.52 3.81
C PRO A 204 -7.38 -3.54 4.34
N ASP A 205 -7.56 -3.20 5.60
CA ASP A 205 -6.64 -2.46 6.45
C ASP A 205 -6.56 -3.13 7.83
N ILE A 206 -5.56 -2.77 8.62
CA ILE A 206 -5.53 -3.15 10.04
C ILE A 206 -6.64 -2.45 10.80
N GLU A 207 -7.10 -3.06 11.91
CA GLU A 207 -8.08 -2.43 12.79
C GLU A 207 -7.58 -1.07 13.27
N ASN A 208 -8.43 -0.04 13.10
CA ASN A 208 -8.19 1.32 13.57
C ASN A 208 -6.82 1.91 13.13
N SER A 209 -6.44 1.72 11.89
CA SER A 209 -5.16 2.23 11.33
C SER A 209 -4.92 3.74 11.58
N PHE A 210 -5.99 4.52 11.67
CA PHE A 210 -5.95 5.97 11.97
C PHE A 210 -5.41 6.30 13.39
N GLU A 211 -5.33 5.34 14.28
CA GLU A 211 -4.64 5.52 15.58
C GLU A 211 -3.12 5.55 15.42
N TYR A 212 -2.59 4.90 14.39
CA TYR A 212 -1.16 4.73 14.09
C TYR A 212 -0.66 5.64 12.97
N LEU A 213 -1.55 6.02 12.06
CA LEU A 213 -1.24 6.81 10.87
C LEU A 213 -2.13 8.05 10.81
N GLU A 214 -1.66 9.07 10.12
CA GLU A 214 -2.46 10.24 9.77
C GLU A 214 -2.06 10.82 8.41
N ASP A 215 -3.01 11.48 7.77
CA ASP A 215 -2.76 12.28 6.57
C ASP A 215 -2.23 13.66 6.95
N ILE A 216 -1.17 14.12 6.27
CA ILE A 216 -0.65 15.48 6.41
C ILE A 216 -1.13 16.42 5.29
N ASP A 217 -1.72 15.89 4.24
CA ASP A 217 -2.35 16.64 3.16
C ASP A 217 -3.86 16.35 3.10
N GLU A 218 -4.58 16.79 4.12
CA GLU A 218 -6.03 16.63 4.17
C GLU A 218 -6.68 17.19 2.89
N ASN A 219 -7.56 16.40 2.28
CA ASN A 219 -8.23 16.72 1.02
C ASN A 219 -7.32 16.81 -0.21
N HIS A 220 -6.06 16.33 -0.13
CA HIS A 220 -5.10 16.31 -1.24
C HIS A 220 -4.83 17.68 -1.89
N GLY A 221 -4.94 18.77 -1.12
CA GLY A 221 -4.79 20.14 -1.62
C GLY A 221 -3.42 20.43 -2.23
N SER A 222 -2.37 19.75 -1.75
CA SER A 222 -0.99 19.89 -2.24
C SER A 222 -0.57 18.82 -3.24
N SER A 223 -1.49 17.96 -3.68
CA SER A 223 -1.18 16.86 -4.61
C SER A 223 -0.67 17.38 -5.96
N VAL A 224 0.60 17.08 -6.28
CA VAL A 224 1.22 17.44 -7.56
C VAL A 224 0.47 16.79 -8.73
N ILE A 225 0.01 15.57 -8.54
CA ILE A 225 -0.71 14.80 -9.58
C ILE A 225 -2.08 15.41 -9.83
N ARG A 226 -2.89 15.60 -8.77
CA ARG A 226 -4.27 16.11 -8.89
C ARG A 226 -4.33 17.55 -9.37
N ASN A 227 -3.30 18.34 -9.08
CA ASN A 227 -3.19 19.75 -9.49
C ASN A 227 -2.53 19.90 -10.87
N SER A 228 -2.13 18.83 -11.53
CA SER A 228 -1.58 18.90 -12.89
C SER A 228 -2.68 19.19 -13.93
N LYS A 229 -2.32 19.90 -14.99
CA LYS A 229 -3.24 20.19 -16.11
C LYS A 229 -3.66 18.91 -16.83
N GLU A 230 -2.83 17.90 -16.79
CA GLU A 230 -3.00 16.59 -17.43
C GLU A 230 -3.80 15.62 -16.58
N PHE A 231 -4.18 15.97 -15.34
CA PHE A 231 -4.81 15.02 -14.41
C PHE A 231 -6.03 14.31 -15.02
N THR A 232 -6.97 15.08 -15.57
CA THR A 232 -8.22 14.51 -16.14
C THR A 232 -7.93 13.61 -17.34
N SER A 233 -7.01 13.99 -18.23
CA SER A 233 -6.64 13.17 -19.40
C SER A 233 -5.90 11.91 -18.99
N ASN A 234 -4.97 12.02 -18.05
CA ASN A 234 -4.22 10.88 -17.52
C ASN A 234 -5.13 9.88 -16.79
N PHE A 235 -6.08 10.39 -16.03
CA PHE A 235 -7.10 9.57 -15.36
C PHE A 235 -7.95 8.81 -16.39
N SER A 236 -8.48 9.51 -17.40
CA SER A 236 -9.28 8.88 -18.48
C SER A 236 -8.47 7.83 -19.25
N THR A 237 -7.23 8.13 -19.59
CA THR A 237 -6.33 7.18 -20.26
C THR A 237 -6.08 5.94 -19.41
N SER A 238 -5.79 6.12 -18.11
CA SER A 238 -5.57 5.01 -17.19
C SER A 238 -6.80 4.12 -17.05
N TRP A 239 -7.98 4.71 -17.00
CA TRP A 239 -9.22 3.95 -16.97
C TRP A 239 -9.50 3.19 -18.29
N GLY A 240 -9.12 3.78 -19.43
CA GLY A 240 -9.12 3.10 -20.72
C GLY A 240 -8.21 1.87 -20.74
N ILE A 241 -6.97 2.00 -20.23
CA ILE A 241 -6.03 0.88 -20.09
C ILE A 241 -6.61 -0.24 -19.22
N PHE A 242 -7.25 0.10 -18.10
CA PHE A 242 -7.91 -0.88 -17.24
C PHE A 242 -9.03 -1.61 -17.99
N LYS A 243 -9.90 -0.84 -18.70
CA LYS A 243 -10.99 -1.40 -19.51
C LYS A 243 -10.47 -2.32 -20.62
N ASP A 244 -9.40 -1.94 -21.32
CA ASP A 244 -8.80 -2.75 -22.39
C ASP A 244 -8.25 -4.09 -21.84
N LYS A 245 -7.73 -4.07 -20.60
CA LYS A 245 -7.20 -5.27 -19.93
C LYS A 245 -8.31 -6.21 -19.43
N TYR A 246 -9.39 -5.66 -18.87
CA TYR A 246 -10.40 -6.43 -18.14
C TYR A 246 -11.78 -6.47 -18.81
N ASN A 247 -12.01 -5.72 -19.90
CA ASN A 247 -13.27 -5.51 -20.61
C ASN A 247 -14.36 -4.74 -19.82
N TYR A 248 -13.98 -4.12 -18.71
CA TYR A 248 -14.84 -3.24 -17.88
C TYR A 248 -14.01 -2.16 -17.19
N TYR A 249 -14.64 -1.08 -16.77
CA TYR A 249 -14.01 -0.05 -15.97
C TYR A 249 -13.87 -0.47 -14.50
N PRO A 250 -12.96 0.17 -13.71
CA PRO A 250 -12.82 -0.15 -12.28
C PRO A 250 -14.13 -0.10 -11.49
N HIS A 251 -15.00 0.87 -11.77
CA HIS A 251 -16.30 1.04 -11.10
C HIS A 251 -17.37 0.04 -11.53
N GLU A 252 -17.16 -0.72 -12.62
CA GLU A 252 -18.05 -1.76 -13.13
C GLU A 252 -17.71 -3.15 -12.58
N VAL A 253 -16.62 -3.27 -11.79
CA VAL A 253 -16.29 -4.55 -11.13
C VAL A 253 -17.44 -4.94 -10.22
N THR A 254 -17.96 -6.16 -10.43
CA THR A 254 -19.09 -6.68 -9.65
C THR A 254 -18.77 -6.73 -8.16
N ASP A 255 -19.66 -6.21 -7.34
CA ASP A 255 -19.56 -6.29 -5.89
C ASP A 255 -19.88 -7.73 -5.42
N SER A 256 -19.11 -8.22 -4.46
CA SER A 256 -19.32 -9.54 -3.89
C SER A 256 -20.28 -9.50 -2.70
N SER A 257 -20.95 -10.60 -2.43
CA SER A 257 -21.70 -10.78 -1.19
C SER A 257 -20.75 -10.87 0.02
N ILE A 258 -21.27 -10.63 1.21
CA ILE A 258 -20.49 -10.76 2.44
C ILE A 258 -20.01 -12.21 2.63
N GLU A 259 -20.84 -13.17 2.28
CA GLU A 259 -20.53 -14.60 2.34
C GLU A 259 -19.33 -14.95 1.44
N GLU A 260 -19.34 -14.49 0.19
CA GLU A 260 -18.21 -14.69 -0.75
C GLU A 260 -16.92 -14.06 -0.23
N VAL A 261 -17.02 -12.88 0.39
CA VAL A 261 -15.87 -12.21 1.00
C VAL A 261 -15.34 -13.01 2.18
N GLN A 262 -16.19 -13.51 3.06
CA GLN A 262 -15.80 -14.34 4.20
C GLN A 262 -15.17 -15.66 3.75
N GLU A 263 -15.75 -16.32 2.75
CA GLU A 263 -15.16 -17.54 2.18
C GLU A 263 -13.76 -17.28 1.61
N ARG A 264 -13.58 -16.16 0.90
CA ARG A 264 -12.28 -15.76 0.37
C ARG A 264 -11.28 -15.47 1.49
N LEU A 265 -11.65 -14.73 2.52
CA LEU A 265 -10.77 -14.42 3.65
C LEU A 265 -10.37 -15.69 4.40
N ASN A 266 -11.31 -16.61 4.63
CA ASN A 266 -11.02 -17.92 5.23
C ASN A 266 -10.09 -18.77 4.36
N PHE A 267 -10.20 -18.66 3.03
CA PHE A 267 -9.27 -19.30 2.11
C PHE A 267 -7.86 -18.72 2.24
N LEU A 268 -7.73 -17.39 2.28
CA LEU A 268 -6.43 -16.71 2.41
C LEU A 268 -5.77 -17.07 3.76
N GLU A 269 -6.52 -17.03 4.86
CA GLU A 269 -6.03 -17.43 6.18
C GLU A 269 -5.49 -18.86 6.15
N ARG A 270 -6.26 -19.82 5.65
CA ARG A 270 -5.88 -21.24 5.64
C ARG A 270 -4.66 -21.54 4.76
N ASN A 271 -4.47 -20.78 3.68
CA ASN A 271 -3.43 -21.07 2.69
C ASN A 271 -2.19 -20.17 2.81
N TYR A 272 -2.33 -18.97 3.40
CA TYR A 272 -1.29 -17.93 3.39
C TYR A 272 -1.01 -17.30 4.75
N SER A 273 -1.65 -17.75 5.85
CA SER A 273 -1.21 -17.36 7.19
C SER A 273 0.19 -17.94 7.49
N GLN A 274 0.84 -17.47 8.54
CA GLN A 274 2.28 -17.70 8.83
C GLN A 274 2.80 -19.10 8.51
N LYS A 275 2.01 -20.13 8.80
CA LYS A 275 2.39 -21.52 8.59
C LYS A 275 2.51 -21.89 7.12
N ALA A 276 1.64 -21.33 6.28
CA ALA A 276 1.57 -21.61 4.86
C ALA A 276 2.59 -20.81 4.04
N LEU A 277 2.91 -19.56 4.44
CA LEU A 277 3.90 -18.73 3.75
C LEU A 277 5.32 -19.27 3.85
N LEU A 278 5.67 -19.85 4.99
CA LEU A 278 7.00 -20.41 5.21
C LEU A 278 7.18 -21.77 4.53
N GLU A 279 6.08 -22.52 4.30
CA GLU A 279 6.12 -23.89 3.81
C GLU A 279 5.74 -24.08 2.33
N ASN A 280 4.90 -23.19 1.73
CA ASN A 280 4.21 -23.49 0.47
C ASN A 280 4.34 -22.45 -0.67
N ILE A 281 4.86 -21.26 -0.47
CA ILE A 281 5.09 -20.30 -1.58
C ILE A 281 6.33 -20.69 -2.39
N VAL A 282 7.18 -21.54 -1.85
CA VAL A 282 8.42 -22.00 -2.48
C VAL A 282 8.19 -23.13 -3.49
N ASP A 283 7.07 -23.87 -3.38
CA ASP A 283 6.85 -25.13 -4.11
C ASP A 283 5.67 -25.11 -5.11
N LYS A 284 5.14 -23.96 -5.47
CA LYS A 284 4.13 -23.81 -6.52
C LYS A 284 4.49 -22.68 -7.48
#